data_47ae6d632f6d0775ff001b448073aa0b
#
_entry.id   47ae6d632f6d0775ff001b448073aa0b
#
_cell.length_a   1.000
_cell.length_b   1.000
_cell.length_c   1.000
_cell.angle_alpha   90.00
_cell.angle_beta   90.00
_cell.angle_gamma   90.00
#
_symmetry.space_group_name_H-M   'P 1'
#
loop_
_entity.id
_entity.type
_entity.pdbx_description
1 polymer ?
#
loop_
_entity_poly.entity_id
_entity_poly.type
_entity_poly.pdbx_seq_one_letter_code
_entity_poly.pdbx_strand_id
1 'polypeptide(L)'
;MNFIMTEGGKRREGILSLLEDTNMPLSGTELARHFNVSRQVIVQDIALLRAEDQKILSTYRGYVLEKDQVKKKKYIRVFCVCHSTEDTRDELQTIVDYGGHVLDVAVDHPLYGQIRADLIINNRLDVEEFVERMDRYKAQPLKVLTGD
;
A
#
# COMPACT_ATOMS: atom_id res chain seq x y z
N MET A 1 -29.22 20.00 16.05
CA MET A 1 -29.34 19.58 14.65
C MET A 1 -28.96 18.13 14.52
N ASN A 2 -29.92 17.29 14.18
CA ASN A 2 -29.60 15.90 13.85
C ASN A 2 -29.02 15.90 12.44
N PHE A 3 -27.69 15.78 12.34
CA PHE A 3 -27.04 15.45 11.07
C PHE A 3 -27.44 14.03 10.67
N ILE A 4 -28.36 13.92 9.72
CA ILE A 4 -28.67 12.62 9.12
C ILE A 4 -27.47 12.24 8.26
N MET A 5 -26.67 11.29 8.76
CA MET A 5 -25.52 10.79 8.02
C MET A 5 -25.99 10.04 6.78
N THR A 6 -25.39 10.34 5.62
CA THR A 6 -25.70 9.66 4.37
C THR A 6 -25.24 8.20 4.40
N GLU A 7 -25.80 7.35 3.54
CA GLU A 7 -25.33 5.95 3.40
C GLU A 7 -23.84 5.88 3.08
N GLY A 8 -23.36 6.78 2.23
CA GLY A 8 -21.93 6.89 1.94
C GLY A 8 -21.11 7.30 3.16
N GLY A 9 -21.61 8.21 3.98
CA GLY A 9 -20.98 8.62 5.24
C GLY A 9 -20.85 7.45 6.22
N LYS A 10 -21.93 6.71 6.44
CA LYS A 10 -21.92 5.51 7.30
C LYS A 10 -20.95 4.44 6.79
N ARG A 11 -20.90 4.24 5.48
CA ARG A 11 -19.97 3.30 4.87
C ARG A 11 -18.52 3.72 5.08
N ARG A 12 -18.18 4.99 4.89
CA ARG A 12 -16.83 5.51 5.13
C ARG A 12 -16.40 5.36 6.58
N GLU A 13 -17.29 5.62 7.54
CA GLU A 13 -16.99 5.33 8.96
C GLU A 13 -16.75 3.84 9.19
N GLY A 14 -17.55 2.98 8.58
CA GLY A 14 -17.37 1.53 8.64
C GLY A 14 -16.03 1.07 8.06
N ILE A 15 -15.60 1.67 6.95
CA ILE A 15 -14.29 1.39 6.33
C ILE A 15 -13.16 1.77 7.30
N LEU A 16 -13.20 2.96 7.89
CA LEU A 16 -12.20 3.39 8.87
C LEU A 16 -12.16 2.44 10.06
N SER A 17 -13.31 2.08 10.61
CA SER A 17 -13.40 1.16 11.74
C SER A 17 -12.74 -0.20 11.43
N LEU A 18 -13.01 -0.77 10.26
CA LEU A 18 -12.38 -2.02 9.83
C LEU A 18 -10.87 -1.90 9.68
N LEU A 19 -10.38 -0.79 9.10
CA LEU A 19 -8.95 -0.55 8.94
C LEU A 19 -8.26 -0.28 10.30
N GLU A 20 -8.95 0.31 11.26
CA GLU A 20 -8.43 0.51 12.61
C GLU A 20 -8.30 -0.79 13.40
N ASP A 21 -9.26 -1.70 13.24
CA ASP A 21 -9.34 -2.95 13.99
C ASP A 21 -8.37 -4.02 13.48
N THR A 22 -7.80 -3.87 12.30
CA THR A 22 -6.88 -4.83 11.71
C THR A 22 -5.50 -4.22 11.46
N ASN A 23 -4.47 -5.06 11.55
CA ASN A 23 -3.12 -4.74 11.09
C ASN A 23 -2.85 -5.33 9.69
N MET A 24 -3.79 -6.08 9.15
CA MET A 24 -3.69 -6.69 7.82
C MET A 24 -4.31 -5.78 6.78
N PRO A 25 -3.70 -5.66 5.59
CA PRO A 25 -4.30 -4.93 4.50
C PRO A 25 -5.64 -5.51 4.08
N LEU A 26 -6.61 -4.65 3.76
CA LEU A 26 -7.91 -5.03 3.22
C LEU A 26 -8.01 -4.58 1.77
N SER A 27 -8.26 -5.51 0.87
CA SER A 27 -8.40 -5.20 -0.56
C SER A 27 -9.69 -4.41 -0.85
N GLY A 28 -9.68 -3.65 -1.93
CA GLY A 28 -10.90 -2.98 -2.39
C GLY A 28 -12.04 -3.95 -2.69
N THR A 29 -11.72 -5.16 -3.14
CA THR A 29 -12.71 -6.22 -3.39
C THR A 29 -13.32 -6.77 -2.09
N GLU A 30 -12.51 -6.97 -1.05
CA GLU A 30 -13.00 -7.39 0.26
C GLU A 30 -13.91 -6.33 0.88
N LEU A 31 -13.51 -5.06 0.84
CA LEU A 31 -14.33 -3.96 1.32
C LEU A 31 -15.63 -3.83 0.52
N ALA A 32 -15.58 -3.94 -0.80
CA ALA A 32 -16.75 -3.91 -1.66
C ALA A 32 -17.75 -5.01 -1.32
N ARG A 33 -17.27 -6.22 -1.07
CA ARG A 33 -18.09 -7.36 -0.65
C ARG A 33 -18.69 -7.14 0.72
N HIS A 34 -17.91 -6.66 1.67
CA HIS A 34 -18.37 -6.40 3.04
C HIS A 34 -19.50 -5.37 3.09
N PHE A 35 -19.40 -4.30 2.31
CA PHE A 35 -20.41 -3.22 2.27
C PHE A 35 -21.44 -3.37 1.16
N ASN A 36 -21.38 -4.46 0.41
CA ASN A 36 -22.30 -4.75 -0.71
C ASN A 36 -22.40 -3.60 -1.73
N VAL A 37 -21.26 -3.10 -2.14
CA VAL A 37 -21.12 -2.06 -3.17
C VAL A 37 -20.09 -2.49 -4.21
N SER A 38 -19.98 -1.74 -5.31
CA SER A 38 -18.92 -1.99 -6.30
C SER A 38 -17.55 -1.59 -5.77
N ARG A 39 -16.49 -2.18 -6.33
CA ARG A 39 -15.12 -1.80 -6.02
C ARG A 39 -14.87 -0.30 -6.33
N GLN A 40 -15.49 0.21 -7.40
CA GLN A 40 -15.38 1.63 -7.78
C GLN A 40 -15.91 2.56 -6.69
N VAL A 41 -16.99 2.20 -6.02
CA VAL A 41 -17.53 2.96 -4.88
C VAL A 41 -16.53 2.99 -3.73
N ILE A 42 -15.86 1.87 -3.44
CA ILE A 42 -14.79 1.82 -2.42
C ILE A 42 -13.63 2.73 -2.80
N VAL A 43 -13.18 2.72 -4.05
CA VAL A 43 -12.11 3.61 -4.52
C VAL A 43 -12.47 5.09 -4.29
N GLN A 44 -13.72 5.47 -4.57
CA GLN A 44 -14.21 6.82 -4.31
C GLN A 44 -14.27 7.14 -2.81
N ASP A 45 -14.75 6.21 -1.99
CA ASP A 45 -14.79 6.39 -0.53
C ASP A 45 -13.39 6.58 0.06
N ILE A 46 -12.42 5.79 -0.39
CA ILE A 46 -11.02 5.94 0.04
C ILE A 46 -10.47 7.32 -0.37
N ALA A 47 -10.79 7.79 -1.56
CA ALA A 47 -10.37 9.12 -2.00
C ALA A 47 -10.97 10.24 -1.12
N LEU A 48 -12.24 10.11 -0.75
CA LEU A 48 -12.91 11.06 0.14
C LEU A 48 -12.32 11.02 1.56
N LEU A 49 -12.04 9.85 2.10
CA LEU A 49 -11.40 9.70 3.40
C LEU A 49 -10.00 10.32 3.42
N ARG A 50 -9.22 10.15 2.35
CA ARG A 50 -7.91 10.81 2.22
C ARG A 50 -8.03 12.33 2.15
N ALA A 51 -9.07 12.84 1.50
CA ALA A 51 -9.36 14.28 1.48
C ALA A 51 -9.73 14.83 2.86
N GLU A 52 -10.20 13.97 3.77
CA GLU A 52 -10.48 14.28 5.18
C GLU A 52 -9.27 13.99 6.11
N ASP A 53 -8.06 14.01 5.56
CA ASP A 53 -6.79 13.78 6.27
C ASP A 53 -6.62 12.38 6.88
N GLN A 54 -7.42 11.40 6.46
CA GLN A 54 -7.21 10.01 6.85
C GLN A 54 -6.03 9.43 6.07
N LYS A 55 -5.01 8.97 6.78
CA LYS A 55 -3.78 8.44 6.17
C LYS A 55 -3.96 6.98 5.79
N ILE A 56 -4.61 6.74 4.66
CA ILE A 56 -4.83 5.41 4.11
C ILE A 56 -3.81 5.13 3.01
N LEU A 57 -2.97 4.13 3.23
CA LEU A 57 -1.96 3.68 2.28
C LEU A 57 -2.54 2.60 1.36
N SER A 58 -2.18 2.66 0.09
CA SER A 58 -2.47 1.60 -0.87
C SER A 58 -1.22 0.73 -1.02
N THR A 59 -1.34 -0.54 -0.68
CA THR A 59 -0.27 -1.51 -0.84
C THR A 59 -0.64 -2.54 -1.90
N TYR A 60 0.31 -3.39 -2.29
CA TYR A 60 0.03 -4.49 -3.22
C TYR A 60 -0.99 -5.51 -2.66
N ARG A 61 -1.23 -5.51 -1.34
CA ARG A 61 -2.22 -6.36 -0.67
C ARG A 61 -3.57 -5.68 -0.48
N GLY A 62 -3.64 -4.36 -0.50
CA GLY A 62 -4.84 -3.59 -0.24
C GLY A 62 -4.57 -2.35 0.60
N TYR A 63 -5.61 -1.84 1.22
CA TYR A 63 -5.57 -0.60 2.01
C TYR A 63 -5.18 -0.87 3.46
N VAL A 64 -4.36 0.02 4.00
CA VAL A 64 -3.92 0.03 5.40
C VAL A 64 -4.09 1.43 5.95
N LEU A 65 -4.61 1.56 7.16
CA LEU A 65 -4.60 2.83 7.87
C LEU A 65 -3.23 3.01 8.55
N GLU A 66 -2.56 4.12 8.27
CA GLU A 66 -1.35 4.49 8.98
C GLU A 66 -1.72 4.91 10.40
N LYS A 67 -1.43 4.04 11.36
CA LYS A 67 -1.65 4.33 12.78
C LYS A 67 -0.48 5.17 13.29
N ASP A 68 -0.78 6.28 13.98
CA ASP A 68 0.23 7.04 14.71
C ASP A 68 0.79 6.15 15.82
N GLN A 69 1.74 5.30 15.48
CA GLN A 69 2.51 4.60 16.50
C GLN A 69 3.35 5.65 17.23
N VAL A 70 3.19 5.68 18.55
CA VAL A 70 4.06 6.39 19.47
C VAL A 70 5.49 6.41 18.89
N LYS A 71 6.05 7.61 18.69
CA LYS A 71 7.30 7.91 17.99
C LYS A 71 8.48 7.08 18.51
N LYS A 72 8.55 5.80 18.15
CA LYS A 72 9.84 5.13 18.09
C LYS A 72 10.58 5.79 16.94
N LYS A 73 11.73 6.37 17.19
CA LYS A 73 12.57 6.95 16.14
C LYS A 73 12.80 5.89 15.08
N LYS A 74 12.03 5.95 13.99
CA LYS A 74 12.26 5.10 12.83
C LYS A 74 13.40 5.74 12.05
N TYR A 75 14.49 5.03 11.93
CA TYR A 75 15.57 5.44 11.03
C TYR A 75 15.15 5.05 9.62
N ILE A 76 14.79 6.03 8.80
CA ILE A 76 14.46 5.83 7.41
C ILE A 76 15.70 6.12 6.58
N ARG A 77 15.99 5.25 5.62
CA ARG A 77 17.05 5.42 4.62
C ARG A 77 16.46 5.23 3.23
N VAL A 78 16.95 6.00 2.31
CA VAL A 78 16.65 5.87 0.88
C VAL A 78 17.90 5.38 0.17
N PHE A 79 17.77 4.29 -0.58
CA PHE A 79 18.86 3.74 -1.38
C PHE A 79 18.51 3.89 -2.85
N CYS A 80 19.43 4.48 -3.62
CA CYS A 80 19.36 4.40 -5.07
C CYS A 80 19.93 3.05 -5.49
N VAL A 81 19.12 2.25 -6.15
CA VAL A 81 19.49 0.89 -6.57
C VAL A 81 19.33 0.74 -8.08
N CYS A 82 20.22 -0.04 -8.65
CA CYS A 82 20.17 -0.44 -10.05
C CYS A 82 20.46 -1.93 -10.11
N HIS A 83 19.46 -2.72 -10.47
CA HIS A 83 19.58 -4.18 -10.56
C HIS A 83 18.58 -4.74 -11.57
N SER A 84 18.76 -6.00 -11.96
CA SER A 84 17.81 -6.68 -12.83
C SER A 84 16.50 -6.99 -12.10
N THR A 85 15.46 -7.32 -12.84
CA THR A 85 14.19 -7.79 -12.26
C THR A 85 14.36 -9.08 -11.47
N GLU A 86 15.27 -9.94 -11.90
CA GLU A 86 15.58 -11.23 -11.27
C GLU A 86 16.20 -11.03 -9.88
N ASP A 87 16.92 -9.95 -9.67
CA ASP A 87 17.57 -9.63 -8.39
C ASP A 87 16.61 -9.03 -7.35
N THR A 88 15.37 -8.76 -7.71
CA THR A 88 14.38 -8.12 -6.82
C THR A 88 14.16 -8.94 -5.53
N ARG A 89 14.06 -10.26 -5.64
CA ARG A 89 13.91 -11.13 -4.47
C ARG A 89 15.10 -11.01 -3.53
N ASP A 90 16.31 -11.11 -4.05
CA ASP A 90 17.53 -11.05 -3.24
C ASP A 90 17.71 -9.70 -2.56
N GLU A 91 17.38 -8.62 -3.23
CA GLU A 91 17.39 -7.27 -2.65
C GLU A 91 16.43 -7.17 -1.47
N LEU A 92 15.16 -7.54 -1.68
CA LEU A 92 14.14 -7.46 -0.64
C LEU A 92 14.44 -8.38 0.54
N GLN A 93 14.88 -9.61 0.27
CA GLN A 93 15.28 -10.56 1.32
C GLN A 93 16.47 -10.05 2.14
N THR A 94 17.46 -9.47 1.49
CA THR A 94 18.61 -8.90 2.17
C THR A 94 18.18 -7.83 3.16
N ILE A 95 17.29 -6.93 2.76
CA ILE A 95 16.79 -5.87 3.64
C ILE A 95 16.08 -6.44 4.87
N VAL A 96 15.16 -7.38 4.68
CA VAL A 96 14.38 -7.95 5.80
C VAL A 96 15.23 -8.86 6.69
N ASP A 97 16.21 -9.57 6.14
CA ASP A 97 17.14 -10.42 6.90
C ASP A 97 18.02 -9.62 7.87
N TYR A 98 18.35 -8.38 7.52
CA TYR A 98 19.07 -7.44 8.40
C TYR A 98 18.14 -6.64 9.32
N GLY A 99 16.87 -7.02 9.43
CA GLY A 99 15.90 -6.38 10.32
C GLY A 99 15.28 -5.11 9.77
N GLY A 100 15.49 -4.81 8.50
CA GLY A 100 14.87 -3.69 7.81
C GLY A 100 13.44 -3.98 7.39
N HIS A 101 12.73 -2.89 7.08
CA HIS A 101 11.39 -2.95 6.47
C HIS A 101 11.41 -2.12 5.20
N VAL A 102 10.84 -2.64 4.14
CA VAL A 102 10.69 -1.89 2.89
C VAL A 102 9.37 -1.15 2.92
N LEU A 103 9.42 0.17 2.95
CA LEU A 103 8.23 1.01 3.02
C LEU A 103 7.64 1.25 1.63
N ASP A 104 8.47 1.71 0.73
CA ASP A 104 8.07 2.09 -0.62
C ASP A 104 9.22 1.94 -1.61
N VAL A 105 8.85 2.03 -2.87
CA VAL A 105 9.77 2.18 -4.00
C VAL A 105 9.36 3.38 -4.83
N ALA A 106 10.33 4.14 -5.30
CA ALA A 106 10.09 5.27 -6.17
C ALA A 106 11.02 5.22 -7.38
N VAL A 107 10.52 5.67 -8.51
CA VAL A 107 11.30 5.88 -9.74
C VAL A 107 11.08 7.28 -10.28
N ASP A 108 12.09 7.86 -10.88
CA ASP A 108 11.99 9.16 -11.53
C ASP A 108 11.66 8.95 -13.02
N HIS A 109 10.43 9.28 -13.39
CA HIS A 109 9.97 9.17 -14.76
C HIS A 109 10.16 10.51 -15.50
N PRO A 110 10.74 10.51 -16.72
CA PRO A 110 11.05 11.76 -17.44
C PRO A 110 9.84 12.67 -17.66
N LEU A 111 8.66 12.09 -17.86
CA LEU A 111 7.43 12.83 -18.15
C LEU A 111 6.59 13.10 -16.90
N TYR A 112 6.46 12.08 -16.03
CA TYR A 112 5.53 12.14 -14.88
C TYR A 112 6.20 12.52 -13.57
N GLY A 113 7.52 12.72 -13.56
CA GLY A 113 8.27 12.95 -12.33
C GLY A 113 8.37 11.70 -11.47
N GLN A 114 8.40 11.87 -10.16
CA GLN A 114 8.55 10.73 -9.25
C GLN A 114 7.26 9.90 -9.17
N ILE A 115 7.37 8.64 -9.52
CA ILE A 115 6.31 7.64 -9.34
C ILE A 115 6.67 6.80 -8.11
N ARG A 116 5.78 6.73 -7.12
CA ARG A 116 5.99 6.01 -5.87
C ARG A 116 4.91 4.97 -5.66
N ALA A 117 5.30 3.82 -5.14
CA ALA A 117 4.39 2.76 -4.72
C ALA A 117 4.75 2.29 -3.31
N ASP A 118 3.76 2.28 -2.42
CA ASP A 118 3.92 1.75 -1.07
C ASP A 118 3.96 0.21 -1.12
N LEU A 119 4.96 -0.41 -0.51
CA LEU A 119 5.13 -1.86 -0.50
C LEU A 119 4.79 -2.48 0.85
N ILE A 120 5.36 -1.97 1.93
CA ILE A 120 5.21 -2.47 3.30
C ILE A 120 5.57 -3.96 3.40
N ILE A 121 6.85 -4.24 3.17
CA ILE A 121 7.43 -5.58 3.26
C ILE A 121 8.24 -5.65 4.55
N ASN A 122 7.88 -6.56 5.45
CA ASN A 122 8.42 -6.62 6.80
C ASN A 122 9.22 -7.91 7.09
N ASN A 123 9.02 -8.96 6.32
CA ASN A 123 9.60 -10.26 6.54
C ASN A 123 9.72 -11.06 5.23
N ARG A 124 10.34 -12.24 5.30
CA ARG A 124 10.55 -13.09 4.13
C ARG A 124 9.26 -13.57 3.48
N LEU A 125 8.21 -13.82 4.25
CA LEU A 125 6.91 -14.23 3.70
C LEU A 125 6.31 -13.12 2.84
N ASP A 126 6.44 -11.86 3.28
CA ASP A 126 6.00 -10.70 2.51
C ASP A 126 6.77 -10.59 1.19
N VAL A 127 8.08 -10.86 1.21
CA VAL A 127 8.92 -10.88 0.01
C VAL A 127 8.43 -11.95 -0.98
N GLU A 128 8.24 -13.19 -0.50
CA GLU A 128 7.80 -14.30 -1.36
C GLU A 128 6.41 -14.03 -1.95
N GLU A 129 5.49 -13.51 -1.17
CA GLU A 129 4.16 -13.14 -1.66
C GLU A 129 4.22 -12.04 -2.71
N PHE A 130 5.06 -11.03 -2.51
CA PHE A 130 5.25 -9.96 -3.48
C PHE A 130 5.82 -10.47 -4.80
N VAL A 131 6.87 -11.29 -4.74
CA VAL A 131 7.51 -11.88 -5.93
C VAL A 131 6.54 -12.82 -6.65
N GLU A 132 5.79 -13.65 -5.93
CA GLU A 132 4.78 -14.54 -6.50
C GLU A 132 3.68 -13.74 -7.23
N ARG A 133 3.22 -12.65 -6.64
CA ARG A 133 2.22 -11.78 -7.30
C ARG A 133 2.78 -11.11 -8.54
N MET A 134 4.03 -10.66 -8.51
CA MET A 134 4.70 -10.13 -9.69
C MET A 134 4.72 -11.16 -10.82
N ASP A 135 5.11 -12.40 -10.54
CA ASP A 135 5.17 -13.48 -11.52
C ASP A 135 3.78 -13.84 -12.05
N ARG A 136 2.80 -13.98 -11.15
CA ARG A 136 1.42 -14.37 -11.49
C ARG A 136 0.75 -13.38 -12.43
N TYR A 137 0.90 -12.10 -12.17
CA TYR A 137 0.29 -11.04 -12.99
C TYR A 137 1.19 -10.60 -14.14
N LYS A 138 2.36 -11.22 -14.32
CA LYS A 138 3.40 -10.80 -15.27
C LYS A 138 3.71 -9.31 -15.12
N ALA A 139 3.56 -8.80 -13.89
CA ALA A 139 3.85 -7.43 -13.56
C ALA A 139 5.35 -7.19 -13.60
N GLN A 140 5.75 -6.04 -14.10
CA GLN A 140 7.15 -5.63 -14.08
C GLN A 140 7.42 -4.71 -12.90
N PRO A 141 8.62 -4.75 -12.32
CA PRO A 141 9.02 -3.80 -11.30
C PRO A 141 8.85 -2.36 -11.78
N LEU A 142 8.54 -1.46 -10.86
CA LEU A 142 8.31 -0.04 -11.17
C LEU A 142 9.48 0.60 -11.92
N LYS A 143 10.71 0.19 -11.64
CA LYS A 143 11.93 0.67 -12.31
C LYS A 143 11.94 0.49 -13.84
N VAL A 144 11.22 -0.50 -14.35
CA VAL A 144 11.15 -0.76 -15.80
C VAL A 144 10.45 0.38 -16.54
N LEU A 145 9.66 1.20 -15.84
CA LEU A 145 9.02 2.39 -16.42
C LEU A 145 10.02 3.48 -16.82
N THR A 146 11.24 3.45 -16.28
CA THR A 146 12.29 4.43 -16.56
C THR A 146 13.27 3.97 -17.63
N GLY A 147 13.21 2.70 -18.05
CA GLY A 147 14.06 2.14 -19.09
C GLY A 147 15.52 1.88 -18.67
N ASP A 148 15.80 1.88 -17.37
CA ASP A 148 17.11 1.54 -16.80
C ASP A 148 17.22 0.05 -16.50
#